data_87c9083a896dafac83d76abb34417da3
#
_entry.id   87c9083a896dafac83d76abb34417da3
#
_cell.length_a   1.000
_cell.length_b   1.000
_cell.length_c   1.000
_cell.angle_alpha   90.00
_cell.angle_beta   90.00
_cell.angle_gamma   90.00
#
_symmetry.space_group_name_H-M   'P 1'
#
loop_
_entity.id
_entity.type
_entity.pdbx_description
1 polymer ?
#
loop_
_entity_poly.entity_id
_entity_poly.type
_entity_poly.pdbx_seq_one_letter_code
_entity_poly.pdbx_strand_id
1 'polypeptide(L)'
;MASRTMTLEVTVVSAEEVVLPPTRRPLGRGAYAVVRTAASASSPAAAVCTRVDEESGGDCNGYPYWKETLRVALPEGARWLDVEICRRRPNGQVEAVAAASVPVGDFTVGPPGHLHCLSYRLFDASGCRTRRNGIVNITVRRTDVKYTAPPPPVKAPAYAGASGSGGSCYGVPPAGAAMGFPVGFTANGKACA
;
A
#
# COMPACT_ATOMS: atom_id res chain seq x y z
N MET A 1 24.14 22.98 -1.42
CA MET A 1 23.72 21.93 -0.47
C MET A 1 23.07 20.82 -1.28
N ALA A 2 23.56 19.57 -1.19
CA ALA A 2 22.98 18.46 -1.94
C ALA A 2 21.60 18.15 -1.34
N SER A 3 20.54 18.29 -2.13
CA SER A 3 19.19 17.93 -1.71
C SER A 3 19.13 16.42 -1.48
N ARG A 4 18.70 16.03 -0.30
CA ARG A 4 18.62 14.63 0.10
C ARG A 4 17.37 14.00 -0.55
N THR A 5 17.59 13.15 -1.54
CA THR A 5 16.52 12.44 -2.23
C THR A 5 16.40 11.04 -1.68
N MET A 6 15.21 10.66 -1.25
CA MET A 6 14.87 9.29 -0.80
C MET A 6 14.42 8.48 -2.01
N THR A 7 14.77 7.20 -2.08
CA THR A 7 14.26 6.30 -3.12
C THR A 7 13.18 5.39 -2.55
N LEU A 8 12.05 5.32 -3.26
CA LEU A 8 10.92 4.45 -2.94
C LEU A 8 10.79 3.36 -3.99
N GLU A 9 10.40 2.18 -3.56
CA GLU A 9 9.77 1.16 -4.41
C GLU A 9 8.27 1.22 -4.16
N VAL A 10 7.53 1.61 -5.19
CA VAL A 10 6.07 1.70 -5.19
C VAL A 10 5.54 0.62 -6.10
N THR A 11 4.85 -0.38 -5.55
CA THR A 11 4.16 -1.37 -6.37
C THR A 11 2.71 -0.94 -6.50
N VAL A 12 2.28 -0.63 -7.71
CA VAL A 12 0.86 -0.43 -8.01
C VAL A 12 0.25 -1.79 -8.27
N VAL A 13 -0.67 -2.20 -7.40
CA VAL A 13 -1.27 -3.54 -7.45
C VAL A 13 -2.49 -3.52 -8.36
N SER A 14 -3.51 -2.76 -8.01
CA SER A 14 -4.79 -2.72 -8.72
C SER A 14 -5.49 -1.36 -8.56
N ALA A 15 -6.49 -1.12 -9.42
CA ALA A 15 -7.45 -0.04 -9.23
C ALA A 15 -8.87 -0.59 -9.39
N GLU A 16 -9.63 -0.56 -8.30
CA GLU A 16 -10.94 -1.20 -8.20
C GLU A 16 -12.07 -0.19 -8.29
N GLU A 17 -13.20 -0.57 -8.89
CA GLU A 17 -14.41 0.24 -9.03
C GLU A 17 -14.21 1.60 -9.71
N VAL A 18 -13.15 1.73 -10.51
CA VAL A 18 -12.91 2.95 -11.28
C VAL A 18 -13.83 2.99 -12.48
N VAL A 19 -14.49 4.13 -12.67
CA VAL A 19 -15.43 4.34 -13.77
C VAL A 19 -15.05 5.56 -14.60
N LEU A 20 -15.41 5.51 -15.89
CA LEU A 20 -15.14 6.58 -16.84
C LEU A 20 -16.17 7.72 -16.70
N PRO A 21 -15.76 8.95 -16.38
CA PRO A 21 -16.68 10.09 -16.48
C PRO A 21 -16.98 10.42 -17.96
N PRO A 22 -18.15 10.96 -18.31
CA PRO A 22 -19.37 11.09 -17.51
C PRO A 22 -20.23 9.81 -17.53
N THR A 23 -19.88 8.82 -18.37
CA THR A 23 -20.75 7.66 -18.68
C THR A 23 -20.88 6.64 -17.55
N ARG A 24 -20.02 6.71 -16.54
CA ARG A 24 -19.96 5.76 -15.41
C ARG A 24 -19.75 4.31 -15.81
N ARG A 25 -19.24 4.05 -17.01
CA ARG A 25 -18.85 2.70 -17.42
C ARG A 25 -17.57 2.29 -16.70
N PRO A 26 -17.44 1.02 -16.33
CA PRO A 26 -16.19 0.51 -15.73
C PRO A 26 -14.97 0.85 -16.58
N LEU A 27 -13.87 1.15 -15.94
CA LEU A 27 -12.58 1.34 -16.59
C LEU A 27 -12.13 -0.02 -17.12
N GLY A 28 -12.10 -0.16 -18.43
CA GLY A 28 -11.68 -1.39 -19.12
C GLY A 28 -10.24 -1.29 -19.61
N ARG A 29 -9.99 -1.93 -20.75
CA ARG A 29 -8.67 -2.01 -21.40
C ARG A 29 -8.02 -0.64 -21.61
N GLY A 30 -6.68 -0.64 -21.62
CA GLY A 30 -5.89 0.56 -21.86
C GLY A 30 -5.60 1.35 -20.60
N ALA A 31 -5.92 0.81 -19.41
CA ALA A 31 -5.63 1.45 -18.14
C ALA A 31 -4.15 1.33 -17.75
N TYR A 32 -3.60 2.37 -17.15
CA TYR A 32 -2.27 2.38 -16.54
C TYR A 32 -2.23 3.40 -15.41
N ALA A 33 -1.30 3.22 -14.48
CA ALA A 33 -1.10 4.13 -13.38
C ALA A 33 0.14 4.99 -13.60
N VAL A 34 0.05 6.26 -13.22
CA VAL A 34 1.16 7.21 -13.19
C VAL A 34 1.40 7.61 -11.75
N VAL A 35 2.63 7.44 -11.29
CA VAL A 35 3.07 7.84 -9.95
C VAL A 35 3.96 9.05 -10.06
N ARG A 36 3.64 10.11 -9.32
CA ARG A 36 4.38 11.39 -9.32
C ARG A 36 4.74 11.81 -7.91
N THR A 37 5.90 12.45 -7.80
CA THR A 37 6.33 13.14 -6.58
C THR A 37 6.74 14.56 -6.94
N ALA A 38 6.28 15.53 -6.15
CA ALA A 38 6.69 16.92 -6.31
C ALA A 38 7.21 17.45 -4.98
N ALA A 39 8.40 18.07 -5.00
CA ALA A 39 8.91 18.80 -3.84
C ALA A 39 8.23 20.16 -3.67
N SER A 40 7.86 20.79 -4.79
CA SER A 40 7.15 22.08 -4.85
C SER A 40 6.44 22.21 -6.18
N ALA A 41 5.52 23.17 -6.28
CA ALA A 41 4.79 23.45 -7.52
C ALA A 41 5.68 23.87 -8.70
N SER A 42 6.93 24.30 -8.44
CA SER A 42 7.92 24.73 -9.43
C SER A 42 8.91 23.67 -9.85
N SER A 43 8.93 22.51 -9.16
CA SER A 43 9.85 21.42 -9.52
C SER A 43 9.18 20.48 -10.52
N PRO A 44 9.87 20.11 -11.64
CA PRO A 44 9.31 19.12 -12.55
C PRO A 44 9.07 17.83 -11.77
N ALA A 45 7.83 17.41 -11.71
CA ALA A 45 7.46 16.17 -11.04
C ALA A 45 8.06 15.00 -11.81
N ALA A 46 8.91 14.20 -11.16
CA ALA A 46 9.34 12.94 -11.73
C ALA A 46 8.12 12.02 -11.82
N ALA A 47 7.72 11.67 -13.03
CA ALA A 47 6.60 10.77 -13.29
C ALA A 47 7.11 9.42 -13.76
N VAL A 48 6.63 8.35 -13.14
CA VAL A 48 6.89 6.96 -13.56
C VAL A 48 5.54 6.29 -13.77
N CYS A 49 5.41 5.45 -14.78
CA CYS A 49 4.15 4.80 -15.10
C CYS A 49 4.29 3.28 -15.17
N THR A 50 3.19 2.59 -14.89
CA THR A 50 3.06 1.15 -15.13
C THR A 50 2.90 0.88 -16.61
N ARG A 51 3.02 -0.39 -16.98
CA ARG A 51 2.55 -0.87 -18.28
C ARG A 51 1.04 -0.65 -18.42
N VAL A 52 0.59 -0.62 -19.66
CA VAL A 52 -0.83 -0.53 -19.98
C VAL A 52 -1.47 -1.91 -19.77
N ASP A 53 -2.58 -1.96 -19.04
CA ASP A 53 -3.38 -3.17 -18.91
C ASP A 53 -4.21 -3.37 -20.21
N GLU A 54 -3.77 -4.30 -21.04
CA GLU A 54 -4.40 -4.62 -22.31
C GLU A 54 -5.52 -5.67 -22.19
N GLU A 55 -5.54 -6.41 -21.07
CA GLU A 55 -6.39 -7.58 -20.88
C GLU A 55 -7.67 -7.31 -20.08
N SER A 56 -7.87 -6.09 -19.58
CA SER A 56 -9.02 -5.73 -18.72
C SER A 56 -9.10 -6.53 -17.43
N GLY A 57 -7.98 -6.57 -16.70
CA GLY A 57 -8.02 -7.01 -15.31
C GLY A 57 -7.77 -8.48 -15.06
N GLY A 58 -7.30 -9.25 -16.03
CA GLY A 58 -6.82 -10.62 -15.78
C GLY A 58 -7.68 -11.39 -14.78
N ASP A 59 -7.06 -11.92 -13.73
CA ASP A 59 -7.71 -12.72 -12.67
C ASP A 59 -8.48 -11.89 -11.62
N CYS A 60 -8.52 -10.55 -11.73
CA CYS A 60 -9.03 -9.65 -10.69
C CYS A 60 -10.41 -9.06 -11.00
N ASN A 61 -11.43 -9.88 -11.20
CA ASN A 61 -12.84 -9.44 -11.31
C ASN A 61 -13.10 -8.33 -12.36
N GLY A 62 -12.27 -8.22 -13.40
CA GLY A 62 -12.42 -7.20 -14.45
C GLY A 62 -11.90 -5.81 -14.09
N TYR A 63 -11.21 -5.66 -12.98
CA TYR A 63 -10.52 -4.41 -12.60
C TYR A 63 -9.08 -4.39 -13.12
N PRO A 64 -8.51 -3.20 -13.46
CA PRO A 64 -7.11 -3.08 -13.82
C PRO A 64 -6.18 -3.62 -12.73
N TYR A 65 -5.27 -4.50 -13.13
CA TYR A 65 -4.32 -5.16 -12.24
C TYR A 65 -2.93 -5.17 -12.87
N TRP A 66 -1.96 -4.55 -12.22
CA TRP A 66 -0.60 -4.42 -12.75
C TRP A 66 0.43 -5.22 -11.94
N LYS A 67 0.35 -5.14 -10.60
CA LYS A 67 1.35 -5.69 -9.68
C LYS A 67 2.77 -5.33 -10.10
N GLU A 68 2.95 -4.10 -10.54
CA GLU A 68 4.20 -3.59 -11.10
C GLU A 68 4.89 -2.67 -10.12
N THR A 69 6.19 -2.91 -9.91
CA THR A 69 7.02 -2.12 -9.00
C THR A 69 7.76 -1.03 -9.75
N LEU A 70 7.54 0.21 -9.34
CA LEU A 70 8.14 1.42 -9.87
C LEU A 70 9.16 1.96 -8.86
N ARG A 71 10.31 2.43 -9.37
CA ARG A 71 11.27 3.17 -8.55
C ARG A 71 11.00 4.65 -8.69
N VAL A 72 10.71 5.28 -7.55
CA VAL A 72 10.28 6.68 -7.48
C VAL A 72 11.23 7.44 -6.58
N ALA A 73 11.75 8.56 -7.08
CA ALA A 73 12.54 9.48 -6.28
C ALA A 73 11.60 10.38 -5.47
N LEU A 74 11.75 10.40 -4.15
CA LEU A 74 11.01 11.30 -3.25
C LEU A 74 11.95 12.45 -2.84
N PRO A 75 11.74 13.66 -3.37
CA PRO A 75 12.52 14.82 -2.97
C PRO A 75 12.29 15.19 -1.51
N GLU A 76 13.29 15.79 -0.89
CA GLU A 76 13.16 16.36 0.45
C GLU A 76 12.05 17.43 0.48
N GLY A 77 11.18 17.36 1.50
CA GLY A 77 10.05 18.27 1.62
C GLY A 77 8.81 17.87 0.80
N ALA A 78 8.85 16.78 0.04
CA ALA A 78 7.66 16.25 -0.60
C ALA A 78 6.64 15.82 0.47
N ARG A 79 5.39 16.24 0.30
CA ARG A 79 4.30 15.96 1.23
C ARG A 79 3.38 14.84 0.76
N TRP A 80 3.36 14.61 -0.56
CA TRP A 80 2.43 13.72 -1.23
C TRP A 80 3.13 12.85 -2.27
N LEU A 81 2.64 11.65 -2.41
CA LEU A 81 2.85 10.76 -3.53
C LEU A 81 1.53 10.73 -4.31
N ASP A 82 1.51 11.30 -5.49
CA ASP A 82 0.31 11.33 -6.32
C ASP A 82 0.24 10.10 -7.21
N VAL A 83 -0.89 9.40 -7.17
CA VAL A 83 -1.19 8.25 -8.02
C VAL A 83 -2.37 8.62 -8.90
N GLU A 84 -2.16 8.62 -10.21
CA GLU A 84 -3.16 8.94 -11.22
C GLU A 84 -3.45 7.73 -12.09
N ILE A 85 -4.71 7.38 -12.23
CA ILE A 85 -5.16 6.32 -13.11
C ILE A 85 -5.53 6.94 -14.45
N CYS A 86 -4.82 6.53 -15.49
CA CYS A 86 -4.97 7.01 -16.84
C CYS A 86 -5.51 5.91 -17.76
N ARG A 87 -6.12 6.31 -18.86
CA ARG A 87 -6.53 5.44 -19.93
C ARG A 87 -5.92 5.91 -21.25
N ARG A 88 -5.37 4.96 -22.00
CA ARG A 88 -5.00 5.17 -23.40
C ARG A 88 -6.20 4.79 -24.29
N ARG A 89 -6.69 5.74 -25.06
CA ARG A 89 -7.76 5.51 -26.05
C ARG A 89 -7.19 4.87 -27.32
N PRO A 90 -8.01 4.18 -28.12
CA PRO A 90 -7.55 3.57 -29.39
C PRO A 90 -6.93 4.58 -30.37
N ASN A 91 -7.33 5.85 -30.31
CA ASN A 91 -6.76 6.94 -31.10
C ASN A 91 -5.42 7.47 -30.56
N GLY A 92 -4.83 6.84 -29.52
CA GLY A 92 -3.59 7.24 -28.88
C GLY A 92 -3.70 8.37 -27.85
N GLN A 93 -4.89 8.97 -27.70
CA GLN A 93 -5.10 10.01 -26.67
C GLN A 93 -5.03 9.40 -25.27
N VAL A 94 -4.43 10.15 -24.36
CA VAL A 94 -4.36 9.84 -22.93
C VAL A 94 -5.39 10.65 -22.19
N GLU A 95 -6.14 9.97 -21.33
CA GLU A 95 -7.15 10.57 -20.46
C GLU A 95 -6.85 10.22 -19.01
N ALA A 96 -6.72 11.24 -18.16
CA ALA A 96 -6.68 11.04 -16.70
C ALA A 96 -8.11 10.77 -16.21
N VAL A 97 -8.32 9.64 -15.55
CA VAL A 97 -9.63 9.16 -15.13
C VAL A 97 -9.88 9.45 -13.66
N ALA A 98 -8.93 9.07 -12.82
CA ALA A 98 -9.04 9.22 -11.37
C ALA A 98 -7.66 9.44 -10.74
N ALA A 99 -7.62 10.06 -9.58
CA ALA A 99 -6.38 10.35 -8.87
C ALA A 99 -6.54 10.25 -7.35
N ALA A 100 -5.44 9.92 -6.68
CA ALA A 100 -5.30 9.97 -5.23
C ALA A 100 -3.97 10.61 -4.85
N SER A 101 -3.96 11.36 -3.73
CA SER A 101 -2.73 11.87 -3.12
C SER A 101 -2.48 11.13 -1.81
N VAL A 102 -1.39 10.39 -1.75
CA VAL A 102 -0.98 9.58 -0.59
C VAL A 102 -0.04 10.40 0.28
N PRO A 103 -0.37 10.67 1.56
CA PRO A 103 0.50 11.42 2.45
C PRO A 103 1.83 10.69 2.65
N VAL A 104 2.95 11.40 2.54
CA VAL A 104 4.28 10.82 2.78
C VAL A 104 4.41 10.26 4.18
N GLY A 105 3.71 10.84 5.17
CA GLY A 105 3.67 10.36 6.55
C GLY A 105 3.17 8.91 6.67
N ASP A 106 2.29 8.46 5.79
CA ASP A 106 1.64 7.14 5.92
C ASP A 106 2.57 5.97 5.57
N PHE A 107 3.69 6.23 4.88
CA PHE A 107 4.66 5.21 4.51
C PHE A 107 6.11 5.52 4.92
N THR A 108 6.33 6.61 5.64
CA THR A 108 7.66 6.94 6.19
C THR A 108 7.80 6.57 7.66
N VAL A 109 6.71 6.25 8.32
CA VAL A 109 6.69 5.80 9.72
C VAL A 109 7.07 4.32 9.79
N GLY A 110 7.87 3.96 10.79
CA GLY A 110 8.29 2.59 11.03
C GLY A 110 9.76 2.33 10.67
N PRO A 111 10.21 1.07 10.83
CA PRO A 111 11.60 0.72 10.59
C PRO A 111 11.95 0.84 9.10
N PRO A 112 13.22 1.15 8.79
CA PRO A 112 13.70 1.20 7.42
C PRO A 112 13.44 -0.11 6.67
N GLY A 113 13.02 -0.01 5.40
CA GLY A 113 12.71 -1.17 4.56
C GLY A 113 11.38 -1.86 4.87
N HIS A 114 10.59 -1.32 5.81
CA HIS A 114 9.22 -1.80 6.06
C HIS A 114 8.35 -1.64 4.80
N LEU A 115 7.55 -2.67 4.53
CA LEU A 115 6.58 -2.66 3.43
C LEU A 115 5.24 -2.17 3.96
N HIS A 116 4.77 -1.04 3.42
CA HIS A 116 3.46 -0.50 3.72
C HIS A 116 2.46 -0.93 2.64
N CYS A 117 1.37 -1.59 3.04
CA CYS A 117 0.27 -1.94 2.15
C CYS A 117 -0.84 -0.92 2.36
N LEU A 118 -1.17 -0.18 1.32
CA LEU A 118 -2.05 0.98 1.40
C LEU A 118 -3.17 0.89 0.36
N SER A 119 -4.37 1.27 0.77
CA SER A 119 -5.53 1.41 -0.11
C SER A 119 -6.07 2.83 0.00
N TYR A 120 -6.06 3.54 -1.12
CA TYR A 120 -6.48 4.93 -1.16
C TYR A 120 -7.68 5.13 -2.06
N ARG A 121 -8.60 5.97 -1.58
CA ARG A 121 -9.74 6.38 -2.38
C ARG A 121 -9.31 7.30 -3.50
N LEU A 122 -9.75 6.95 -4.69
CA LEU A 122 -9.59 7.75 -5.89
C LEU A 122 -10.74 8.76 -6.03
N PHE A 123 -10.44 9.87 -6.66
CA PHE A 123 -11.38 10.92 -7.02
C PHE A 123 -11.27 11.22 -8.51
N ASP A 124 -12.36 11.67 -9.12
CA ASP A 124 -12.36 12.04 -10.55
C ASP A 124 -11.22 13.04 -10.84
N ALA A 125 -10.43 12.76 -11.88
CA ALA A 125 -9.29 13.61 -12.28
C ALA A 125 -9.76 14.89 -12.98
N SER A 126 -10.97 14.92 -13.55
CA SER A 126 -11.54 16.08 -14.24
C SER A 126 -12.05 17.13 -13.27
N GLY A 127 -11.17 18.03 -12.86
CA GLY A 127 -11.51 19.36 -12.26
C GLY A 127 -12.13 19.38 -10.87
N CYS A 128 -13.06 18.53 -10.55
CA CYS A 128 -13.73 18.51 -9.26
C CYS A 128 -13.35 17.26 -8.46
N ARG A 129 -12.28 17.32 -7.68
CA ARG A 129 -11.78 16.22 -6.82
C ARG A 129 -12.73 15.84 -5.67
N THR A 130 -14.02 16.18 -5.77
CA THR A 130 -15.02 15.87 -4.75
C THR A 130 -15.74 14.56 -5.00
N ARG A 131 -15.77 14.09 -6.26
CA ARG A 131 -16.48 12.86 -6.61
C ARG A 131 -15.56 11.65 -6.49
N ARG A 132 -15.97 10.71 -5.66
CA ARG A 132 -15.27 9.43 -5.47
C ARG A 132 -15.32 8.57 -6.73
N ASN A 133 -14.20 7.97 -7.09
CA ASN A 133 -14.07 7.16 -8.29
C ASN A 133 -13.13 5.95 -8.06
N GLY A 134 -13.55 5.03 -7.20
CA GLY A 134 -12.84 3.78 -6.95
C GLY A 134 -11.77 3.88 -5.85
N ILE A 135 -10.92 2.87 -5.82
CA ILE A 135 -9.84 2.67 -4.85
C ILE A 135 -8.60 2.21 -5.61
N VAL A 136 -7.43 2.70 -5.24
CA VAL A 136 -6.13 2.18 -5.69
C VAL A 136 -5.45 1.42 -4.55
N ASN A 137 -4.94 0.24 -4.84
CA ASN A 137 -4.14 -0.58 -3.94
C ASN A 137 -2.67 -0.47 -4.33
N ILE A 138 -1.83 -0.03 -3.39
CA ILE A 138 -0.39 0.12 -3.60
C ILE A 138 0.39 -0.47 -2.44
N THR A 139 1.63 -0.84 -2.69
CA THR A 139 2.59 -1.05 -1.61
C THR A 139 3.75 -0.10 -1.77
N VAL A 140 4.28 0.41 -0.66
CA VAL A 140 5.39 1.35 -0.65
C VAL A 140 6.47 0.87 0.30
N ARG A 141 7.72 0.87 -0.16
CA ARG A 141 8.90 0.53 0.62
C ARG A 141 10.02 1.55 0.37
N ARG A 142 10.67 1.98 1.42
CA ARG A 142 11.89 2.80 1.33
C ARG A 142 13.10 1.90 1.06
N THR A 143 13.91 2.26 0.08
CA THR A 143 15.10 1.48 -0.32
C THR A 143 16.43 2.17 -0.01
N ASP A 144 16.39 3.42 0.41
CA ASP A 144 17.55 4.22 0.79
C ASP A 144 18.21 3.77 2.09
N VAL A 145 17.52 2.93 2.87
CA VAL A 145 18.03 2.41 4.13
C VAL A 145 18.04 0.88 4.08
N LYS A 146 19.23 0.29 4.20
CA LYS A 146 19.37 -1.17 4.34
C LYS A 146 18.75 -1.58 5.69
N TYR A 147 17.70 -2.38 5.64
CA TYR A 147 17.17 -3.03 6.84
C TYR A 147 18.21 -4.02 7.34
N THR A 148 18.85 -3.70 8.46
CA THR A 148 19.63 -4.68 9.22
C THR A 148 18.65 -5.32 10.20
N ALA A 149 18.27 -6.57 9.94
CA ALA A 149 17.41 -7.32 10.86
C ALA A 149 18.02 -7.25 12.27
N PRO A 150 17.20 -7.01 13.32
CA PRO A 150 17.71 -7.09 14.68
C PRO A 150 18.31 -8.49 14.90
N PRO A 151 19.42 -8.60 15.63
CA PRO A 151 20.00 -9.91 15.91
C PRO A 151 18.94 -10.80 16.55
N PRO A 152 18.90 -12.10 16.22
CA PRO A 152 17.95 -13.02 16.81
C PRO A 152 18.09 -12.95 18.34
N PRO A 153 16.97 -13.01 19.09
CA PRO A 153 17.02 -12.94 20.55
C PRO A 153 17.99 -14.01 21.04
N VAL A 154 19.00 -13.54 21.77
CA VAL A 154 19.99 -14.42 22.40
C VAL A 154 19.19 -15.37 23.29
N LYS A 155 19.20 -16.67 23.00
CA LYS A 155 18.60 -17.67 23.88
C LYS A 155 19.21 -17.44 25.25
N ALA A 156 18.37 -17.05 26.22
CA ALA A 156 18.81 -16.94 27.60
C ALA A 156 19.45 -18.29 27.99
N PRO A 157 20.61 -18.31 28.65
CA PRO A 157 21.24 -19.53 29.11
C PRO A 157 20.22 -20.31 29.93
N ALA A 158 19.97 -21.57 29.53
CA ALA A 158 19.11 -22.45 30.28
C ALA A 158 19.67 -22.57 31.69
N TYR A 159 18.98 -22.00 32.66
CA TYR A 159 19.32 -22.21 34.06
C TYR A 159 19.14 -23.70 34.33
N ALA A 160 20.27 -24.38 34.57
CA ALA A 160 20.28 -25.77 35.01
C ALA A 160 19.47 -25.82 36.31
N GLY A 161 18.35 -26.56 36.25
CA GLY A 161 17.41 -26.66 37.34
C GLY A 161 18.03 -27.21 38.60
N ALA A 162 17.89 -26.50 39.68
CA ALA A 162 17.94 -27.06 41.02
C ALA A 162 16.62 -27.82 41.25
N SER A 163 16.70 -29.12 41.40
CA SER A 163 15.60 -29.97 41.83
C SER A 163 15.17 -29.58 43.25
N GLY A 164 14.01 -28.96 43.40
CA GLY A 164 13.35 -28.63 44.65
C GLY A 164 11.88 -29.01 44.57
N SER A 165 11.51 -29.97 45.38
CA SER A 165 10.16 -30.51 45.55
C SER A 165 9.15 -29.50 46.03
N GLY A 166 7.94 -29.54 45.46
CA GLY A 166 6.66 -29.23 46.12
C GLY A 166 6.31 -27.76 46.28
N GLY A 167 5.33 -27.32 45.53
CA GLY A 167 4.65 -26.06 45.77
C GLY A 167 3.84 -25.58 44.55
N SER A 168 2.53 -25.85 44.58
CA SER A 168 1.58 -25.32 43.64
C SER A 168 1.54 -23.79 43.76
N CYS A 169 2.16 -23.09 42.83
CA CYS A 169 2.02 -21.64 42.73
C CYS A 169 1.43 -21.32 41.37
N TYR A 170 0.25 -20.75 41.37
CA TYR A 170 -0.32 -20.06 40.22
C TYR A 170 0.60 -18.91 39.84
N GLY A 171 1.45 -19.12 38.82
CA GLY A 171 2.38 -18.15 38.33
C GLY A 171 1.64 -17.02 37.60
N VAL A 172 1.78 -15.81 38.13
CA VAL A 172 1.42 -14.57 37.43
C VAL A 172 2.33 -14.46 36.22
N PRO A 173 1.82 -14.30 34.98
CA PRO A 173 2.66 -14.12 33.81
C PRO A 173 3.41 -12.79 33.91
N PRO A 174 4.64 -12.71 33.40
CA PRO A 174 5.43 -11.47 33.43
C PRO A 174 4.72 -10.39 32.63
N ALA A 175 4.75 -9.16 33.15
CA ALA A 175 4.19 -7.98 32.49
C ALA A 175 4.81 -7.80 31.11
N GLY A 176 3.99 -7.94 30.04
CA GLY A 176 4.40 -7.79 28.64
C GLY A 176 4.01 -8.93 27.70
N ALA A 177 3.42 -10.00 28.19
CA ALA A 177 2.90 -11.05 27.31
C ALA A 177 1.50 -10.65 26.81
N ALA A 178 1.41 -10.27 25.52
CA ALA A 178 0.13 -10.07 24.85
C ALA A 178 -0.54 -11.44 24.64
N MET A 179 -1.53 -11.75 25.46
CA MET A 179 -2.38 -12.93 25.28
C MET A 179 -3.43 -12.61 24.22
N GLY A 180 -3.20 -13.06 23.01
CA GLY A 180 -4.22 -13.10 21.96
C GLY A 180 -5.27 -14.14 22.34
N PHE A 181 -6.52 -13.70 22.64
CA PHE A 181 -7.63 -14.62 22.77
C PHE A 181 -8.10 -15.06 21.38
N PRO A 182 -8.22 -16.36 21.09
CA PRO A 182 -8.87 -16.80 19.88
C PRO A 182 -10.36 -16.43 19.95
N VAL A 183 -10.81 -15.60 19.00
CA VAL A 183 -12.23 -15.29 18.84
C VAL A 183 -12.87 -16.54 18.25
N GLY A 184 -13.53 -17.34 19.07
CA GLY A 184 -14.30 -18.50 18.63
C GLY A 184 -15.53 -18.04 17.87
N PHE A 185 -15.59 -18.32 16.57
CA PHE A 185 -16.83 -18.22 15.80
C PHE A 185 -17.75 -19.38 16.19
N THR A 186 -18.78 -19.13 16.96
CA THR A 186 -19.89 -20.07 17.12
C THR A 186 -20.82 -19.94 15.92
N ALA A 187 -20.72 -20.90 15.01
CA ALA A 187 -21.71 -21.07 13.94
C ALA A 187 -23.03 -21.57 14.56
N ASN A 188 -23.99 -20.68 14.78
CA ASN A 188 -25.35 -21.05 15.10
C ASN A 188 -26.09 -21.41 13.80
N GLY A 189 -26.08 -22.70 13.46
CA GLY A 189 -26.97 -23.28 12.46
C GLY A 189 -28.40 -23.35 13.01
N LYS A 190 -29.32 -22.54 12.48
CA LYS A 190 -30.76 -22.79 12.55
C LYS A 190 -31.21 -23.27 11.19
N ALA A 191 -31.50 -24.57 11.11
CA ALA A 191 -32.32 -25.13 10.04
C ALA A 191 -33.76 -24.63 10.23
N CYS A 192 -34.36 -24.06 9.20
CA CYS A 192 -35.80 -23.86 9.08
C CYS A 192 -36.37 -25.02 8.28
N ALA A 193 -37.36 -25.65 8.87
CA ALA A 193 -38.28 -26.59 8.21
C ALA A 193 -39.24 -25.84 7.28
#